data_82607f42f4d1f5abb41d82967089e232
#
_entry.id   82607f42f4d1f5abb41d82967089e232
#
_cell.length_a   1.000
_cell.length_b   1.000
_cell.length_c   1.000
_cell.angle_alpha   90.00
_cell.angle_beta   90.00
_cell.angle_gamma   90.00
#
_symmetry.space_group_name_H-M   'P 1'
#
loop_
_entity.id
_entity.type
_entity.pdbx_description
1 polymer ?
#
loop_
_entity_poly.entity_id
_entity_poly.type
_entity_poly.pdbx_seq_one_letter_code
_entity_poly.pdbx_strand_id
1 'polypeptide(L)'
;ARDREPDDVLILLPLSDQHRIDVIVDRFKVLPSSIHLGVAPLVRRYPALRASREGEMASLELVREPLTNIERYVKRAIDIAGATMGLVFLSPVLIGAALAIKLTSRGPVFYRQDRHCYNQSTFRIYKFRSMYDGQDSAVFRQATKDDPRITPVGAYMRKTNIDELPQLINVLLGDMSLVGPRPHPLALDRRFESRISLYARRHNVKPGITGWAQVNGLRGETDTEDKMRARVEHDLHYLDHWSLLLDLRILVMTVFSSKAFSNAC
;
A
#
# COMPACT_ATOMS: atom_id res chain seq x y z
N ALA A 1 27.92 -36.55 -28.64
CA ALA A 1 27.78 -35.27 -27.90
C ALA A 1 28.85 -34.22 -28.32
N ARG A 2 29.96 -34.64 -28.97
CA ARG A 2 30.98 -33.69 -29.43
C ARG A 2 30.64 -32.95 -30.73
N ASP A 3 29.59 -33.37 -31.44
CA ASP A 3 29.20 -32.76 -32.73
C ASP A 3 28.19 -31.59 -32.61
N ARG A 4 27.72 -31.29 -31.40
CA ARG A 4 26.94 -30.11 -31.07
C ARG A 4 27.47 -29.58 -29.75
N GLU A 5 28.18 -28.45 -29.78
CA GLU A 5 28.59 -27.73 -28.60
C GLU A 5 27.33 -27.01 -28.04
N PRO A 6 26.77 -27.47 -26.92
CA PRO A 6 25.63 -26.76 -26.30
C PRO A 6 26.16 -25.48 -25.66
N ASP A 7 25.46 -24.37 -25.87
CA ASP A 7 25.77 -23.11 -25.22
C ASP A 7 25.49 -23.18 -23.71
N ASP A 8 24.39 -23.87 -23.32
CA ASP A 8 23.92 -24.03 -21.96
C ASP A 8 23.56 -25.47 -21.63
N VAL A 9 23.85 -25.90 -20.40
CA VAL A 9 23.44 -27.17 -19.81
C VAL A 9 22.52 -26.90 -18.65
N LEU A 10 21.27 -27.37 -18.73
CA LEU A 10 20.27 -27.23 -17.65
C LEU A 10 20.10 -28.55 -16.91
N ILE A 11 20.47 -28.59 -15.64
CA ILE A 11 20.29 -29.73 -14.74
C ILE A 11 18.92 -29.61 -14.05
N LEU A 12 18.03 -30.58 -14.25
CA LEU A 12 16.70 -30.63 -13.67
C LEU A 12 16.62 -31.72 -12.58
N LEU A 13 17.41 -31.53 -11.52
CA LEU A 13 17.40 -32.45 -10.36
C LEU A 13 16.92 -31.71 -9.11
N PRO A 14 16.32 -32.43 -8.13
CA PRO A 14 16.03 -31.89 -6.82
C PRO A 14 17.31 -31.41 -6.10
N LEU A 15 17.23 -30.26 -5.42
CA LEU A 15 18.36 -29.72 -4.64
C LEU A 15 18.86 -30.68 -3.54
N SER A 16 18.04 -31.63 -3.13
CA SER A 16 18.40 -32.66 -2.16
C SER A 16 19.33 -33.74 -2.73
N ASP A 17 19.49 -33.82 -4.05
CA ASP A 17 20.29 -34.85 -4.72
C ASP A 17 21.69 -34.31 -5.12
N GLN A 18 22.40 -33.75 -4.13
CA GLN A 18 23.69 -33.09 -4.32
C GLN A 18 24.73 -34.01 -5.02
N HIS A 19 24.80 -35.28 -4.60
CA HIS A 19 25.77 -36.21 -5.18
C HIS A 19 25.60 -36.40 -6.69
N ARG A 20 24.33 -36.49 -7.18
CA ARG A 20 24.09 -36.57 -8.63
C ARG A 20 24.37 -35.27 -9.36
N ILE A 21 24.06 -34.14 -8.71
CA ILE A 21 24.38 -32.82 -9.27
C ILE A 21 25.88 -32.70 -9.48
N ASP A 22 26.70 -33.02 -8.47
CA ASP A 22 28.15 -32.95 -8.52
C ASP A 22 28.72 -33.85 -9.63
N VAL A 23 28.27 -35.10 -9.73
CA VAL A 23 28.70 -36.05 -10.78
C VAL A 23 28.38 -35.50 -12.18
N ILE A 24 27.20 -34.87 -12.36
CA ILE A 24 26.83 -34.31 -13.66
C ILE A 24 27.67 -33.07 -13.95
N VAL A 25 27.82 -32.16 -12.98
CA VAL A 25 28.63 -30.94 -13.12
C VAL A 25 30.06 -31.32 -13.52
N ASP A 26 30.67 -32.28 -12.84
CA ASP A 26 32.07 -32.71 -13.13
C ASP A 26 32.21 -33.31 -14.53
N ARG A 27 31.19 -34.00 -15.02
CA ARG A 27 31.19 -34.54 -16.39
C ARG A 27 31.05 -33.47 -17.46
N PHE A 28 30.34 -32.40 -17.18
CA PHE A 28 30.09 -31.34 -18.16
C PHE A 28 31.07 -30.15 -18.07
N LYS A 29 31.87 -30.04 -16.99
CA LYS A 29 32.92 -29.01 -16.85
C LYS A 29 33.97 -29.03 -17.98
N VAL A 30 34.08 -30.15 -18.71
CA VAL A 30 35.02 -30.29 -19.84
C VAL A 30 34.47 -29.62 -21.12
N LEU A 31 33.22 -29.18 -21.14
CA LEU A 31 32.62 -28.44 -22.24
C LEU A 31 32.67 -26.94 -21.97
N PRO A 32 32.88 -26.09 -23.01
CA PRO A 32 32.88 -24.65 -22.89
C PRO A 32 31.42 -24.12 -22.81
N SER A 33 30.63 -24.65 -21.86
CA SER A 33 29.20 -24.36 -21.72
C SER A 33 28.89 -23.89 -20.31
N SER A 34 27.91 -23.01 -20.15
CA SER A 34 27.39 -22.65 -18.85
C SER A 34 26.52 -23.78 -18.28
N ILE A 35 26.70 -24.11 -17.00
CA ILE A 35 25.92 -25.15 -16.34
C ILE A 35 24.94 -24.49 -15.38
N HIS A 36 23.66 -24.72 -15.57
CA HIS A 36 22.57 -24.14 -14.78
C HIS A 36 21.82 -25.24 -14.01
N LEU A 37 21.48 -24.97 -12.76
CA LEU A 37 20.60 -25.83 -11.99
C LEU A 37 19.15 -25.31 -12.06
N GLY A 38 18.26 -26.12 -12.62
CA GLY A 38 16.86 -25.76 -12.83
C GLY A 38 16.05 -25.94 -11.54
N VAL A 39 15.39 -24.88 -11.14
CA VAL A 39 14.48 -24.81 -9.95
C VAL A 39 13.01 -24.72 -10.38
N ALA A 40 12.64 -25.40 -11.46
CA ALA A 40 11.31 -25.30 -12.06
C ALA A 40 10.11 -25.42 -11.10
N PRO A 41 10.09 -26.32 -10.10
CA PRO A 41 9.00 -26.37 -9.12
C PRO A 41 8.88 -25.11 -8.29
N LEU A 42 10.00 -24.47 -7.94
CA LEU A 42 10.04 -23.22 -7.17
C LEU A 42 9.57 -22.03 -8.01
N VAL A 43 10.00 -21.96 -9.29
CA VAL A 43 9.59 -20.88 -10.21
C VAL A 43 8.09 -20.89 -10.45
N ARG A 44 7.46 -22.06 -10.58
CA ARG A 44 6.00 -22.18 -10.73
C ARG A 44 5.26 -21.67 -9.50
N ARG A 45 5.79 -21.92 -8.31
CA ARG A 45 5.17 -21.53 -7.03
C ARG A 45 5.46 -20.08 -6.66
N TYR A 46 6.62 -19.57 -7.04
CA TYR A 46 7.12 -18.24 -6.72
C TYR A 46 7.59 -17.52 -7.99
N PRO A 47 6.69 -16.86 -8.74
CA PRO A 47 7.01 -16.24 -10.03
C PRO A 47 8.05 -15.11 -9.94
N ALA A 48 8.20 -14.50 -8.75
CA ALA A 48 9.15 -13.42 -8.48
C ALA A 48 10.53 -13.92 -8.03
N LEU A 49 10.80 -15.24 -8.08
CA LEU A 49 12.04 -15.87 -7.65
C LEU A 49 13.24 -15.23 -8.35
N ARG A 50 14.22 -14.80 -7.54
CA ARG A 50 15.50 -14.27 -8.00
C ARG A 50 16.64 -14.93 -7.23
N ALA A 51 17.76 -15.17 -7.93
CA ALA A 51 18.99 -15.54 -7.26
C ALA A 51 19.66 -14.27 -6.70
N SER A 52 19.98 -14.28 -5.44
CA SER A 52 20.76 -13.23 -4.77
C SER A 52 22.02 -13.83 -4.18
N ARG A 53 23.08 -13.02 -4.12
CA ARG A 53 24.33 -13.41 -3.49
C ARG A 53 24.70 -12.37 -2.43
N GLU A 54 24.76 -12.80 -1.18
CA GLU A 54 25.19 -11.99 -0.06
C GLU A 54 26.50 -12.57 0.51
N GLY A 55 27.63 -11.98 0.14
CA GLY A 55 28.95 -12.51 0.49
C GLY A 55 29.19 -13.89 -0.13
N GLU A 56 29.44 -14.90 0.73
CA GLU A 56 29.62 -16.29 0.32
C GLU A 56 28.33 -17.10 0.17
N MET A 57 27.20 -16.56 0.67
CA MET A 57 25.92 -17.26 0.60
C MET A 57 25.17 -16.91 -0.69
N ALA A 58 24.79 -17.95 -1.44
CA ALA A 58 23.81 -17.83 -2.51
C ALA A 58 22.41 -18.12 -1.95
N SER A 59 21.49 -17.19 -2.12
CA SER A 59 20.11 -17.33 -1.68
C SER A 59 19.12 -17.18 -2.83
N LEU A 60 17.97 -17.81 -2.69
CA LEU A 60 16.84 -17.62 -3.60
C LEU A 60 15.81 -16.74 -2.93
N GLU A 61 15.66 -15.52 -3.40
CA GLU A 61 14.60 -14.61 -2.96
C GLU A 61 13.25 -15.10 -3.49
N LEU A 62 12.41 -15.64 -2.60
CA LEU A 62 11.11 -16.20 -2.96
C LEU A 62 10.01 -15.15 -3.04
N VAL A 63 10.11 -14.10 -2.23
CA VAL A 63 9.16 -12.98 -2.17
C VAL A 63 9.97 -11.69 -2.13
N ARG A 64 9.75 -10.83 -3.09
CA ARG A 64 10.41 -9.53 -3.15
C ARG A 64 9.78 -8.56 -2.15
N GLU A 65 10.60 -7.72 -1.51
CA GLU A 65 10.09 -6.53 -0.84
C GLU A 65 9.40 -5.61 -1.86
N PRO A 66 8.28 -4.97 -1.49
CA PRO A 66 7.54 -4.08 -2.40
C PRO A 66 8.39 -2.94 -2.97
N LEU A 67 9.32 -2.41 -2.17
CA LEU A 67 10.21 -1.31 -2.56
C LEU A 67 11.66 -1.60 -2.14
N THR A 68 12.59 -1.39 -3.03
CA THR A 68 14.02 -1.33 -2.70
C THR A 68 14.36 -0.08 -1.88
N ASN A 69 15.53 -0.04 -1.26
CA ASN A 69 15.95 1.12 -0.47
C ASN A 69 15.99 2.42 -1.31
N ILE A 70 16.50 2.37 -2.55
CA ILE A 70 16.55 3.53 -3.45
C ILE A 70 15.13 4.00 -3.77
N GLU A 71 14.24 3.07 -4.11
CA GLU A 71 12.83 3.37 -4.40
C GLU A 71 12.13 4.01 -3.19
N ARG A 72 12.42 3.55 -1.97
CA ARG A 72 11.89 4.16 -0.73
C ARG A 72 12.36 5.62 -0.56
N TYR A 73 13.65 5.91 -0.83
CA TYR A 73 14.17 7.27 -0.76
C TYR A 73 13.55 8.19 -1.82
N VAL A 74 13.47 7.73 -3.07
CA VAL A 74 12.85 8.50 -4.17
C VAL A 74 11.38 8.79 -3.86
N LYS A 75 10.62 7.75 -3.47
CA LYS A 75 9.22 7.89 -3.07
C LYS A 75 9.09 8.89 -1.90
N ARG A 76 9.96 8.80 -0.89
CA ARG A 76 9.94 9.72 0.26
C ARG A 76 10.21 11.17 -0.14
N ALA A 77 11.14 11.42 -1.04
CA ALA A 77 11.41 12.77 -1.55
C ALA A 77 10.18 13.36 -2.28
N ILE A 78 9.50 12.55 -3.09
CA ILE A 78 8.27 12.95 -3.79
C ILE A 78 7.14 13.20 -2.79
N ASP A 79 6.99 12.35 -1.78
CA ASP A 79 5.99 12.51 -0.72
C ASP A 79 6.18 13.84 0.02
N ILE A 80 7.41 14.17 0.41
CA ILE A 80 7.72 15.43 1.10
C ILE A 80 7.44 16.62 0.19
N ALA A 81 7.94 16.60 -1.04
CA ALA A 81 7.73 17.69 -1.99
C ALA A 81 6.24 17.91 -2.27
N GLY A 82 5.49 16.85 -2.59
CA GLY A 82 4.06 16.94 -2.90
C GLY A 82 3.23 17.35 -1.68
N ALA A 83 3.53 16.82 -0.48
CA ALA A 83 2.81 17.20 0.73
C ALA A 83 3.08 18.66 1.12
N THR A 84 4.33 19.13 0.98
CA THR A 84 4.68 20.54 1.23
C THR A 84 3.96 21.47 0.26
N MET A 85 4.03 21.17 -1.06
CA MET A 85 3.29 21.94 -2.07
C MET A 85 1.79 21.91 -1.77
N GLY A 86 1.22 20.74 -1.47
CA GLY A 86 -0.20 20.62 -1.13
C GLY A 86 -0.60 21.48 0.07
N LEU A 87 0.17 21.47 1.16
CA LEU A 87 -0.10 22.30 2.35
C LEU A 87 0.00 23.79 2.04
N VAL A 88 1.01 24.21 1.27
CA VAL A 88 1.19 25.63 0.88
C VAL A 88 0.04 26.10 -0.01
N PHE A 89 -0.25 25.41 -1.11
CA PHE A 89 -1.29 25.82 -2.05
C PHE A 89 -2.72 25.71 -1.47
N LEU A 90 -2.97 24.71 -0.63
CA LEU A 90 -4.28 24.51 -0.01
C LEU A 90 -4.41 25.22 1.34
N SER A 91 -3.39 25.98 1.79
CA SER A 91 -3.46 26.68 3.08
C SER A 91 -4.67 27.60 3.24
N PRO A 92 -5.15 28.36 2.22
CA PRO A 92 -6.37 29.15 2.38
C PRO A 92 -7.62 28.29 2.66
N VAL A 93 -7.71 27.14 1.97
CA VAL A 93 -8.81 26.19 2.17
C VAL A 93 -8.73 25.54 3.55
N LEU A 94 -7.53 25.17 4.00
CA LEU A 94 -7.30 24.58 5.33
C LEU A 94 -7.67 25.55 6.44
N ILE A 95 -7.26 26.82 6.32
CA ILE A 95 -7.60 27.87 7.30
C ILE A 95 -9.08 28.13 7.29
N GLY A 96 -9.72 28.27 6.10
CA GLY A 96 -11.15 28.47 5.98
C GLY A 96 -11.96 27.33 6.60
N ALA A 97 -11.58 26.07 6.35
CA ALA A 97 -12.20 24.90 6.96
C ALA A 97 -12.06 24.90 8.48
N ALA A 98 -10.87 25.22 9.01
CA ALA A 98 -10.61 25.30 10.44
C ALA A 98 -11.49 26.37 11.13
N LEU A 99 -11.61 27.55 10.51
CA LEU A 99 -12.49 28.62 10.99
C LEU A 99 -13.96 28.21 10.95
N ALA A 100 -14.41 27.63 9.84
CA ALA A 100 -15.80 27.14 9.70
C ALA A 100 -16.16 26.11 10.79
N ILE A 101 -15.27 25.15 11.08
CA ILE A 101 -15.46 24.20 12.18
C ILE A 101 -15.61 24.92 13.53
N LYS A 102 -14.72 25.88 13.82
CA LYS A 102 -14.73 26.59 15.10
C LYS A 102 -15.98 27.45 15.29
N LEU A 103 -16.47 28.06 14.21
CA LEU A 103 -17.65 28.94 14.25
C LEU A 103 -18.96 28.14 14.33
N THR A 104 -19.00 26.91 13.81
CA THR A 104 -20.24 26.12 13.69
C THR A 104 -20.42 25.06 14.75
N SER A 105 -19.33 24.63 15.43
CA SER A 105 -19.43 23.59 16.45
C SER A 105 -18.35 23.72 17.53
N ARG A 106 -18.70 23.43 18.79
CA ARG A 106 -17.76 23.45 19.91
C ARG A 106 -16.81 22.26 19.84
N GLY A 107 -15.55 22.41 20.29
CA GLY A 107 -14.54 21.35 20.39
C GLY A 107 -13.30 21.55 19.50
N PRO A 108 -12.41 20.55 19.34
CA PRO A 108 -11.17 20.64 18.59
C PRO A 108 -11.41 20.72 17.09
N VAL A 109 -10.51 21.36 16.34
CA VAL A 109 -10.57 21.44 14.86
C VAL A 109 -10.22 20.10 14.23
N PHE A 110 -9.22 19.42 14.80
CA PHE A 110 -8.73 18.14 14.28
C PHE A 110 -9.35 16.98 15.04
N TYR A 111 -9.79 15.99 14.28
CA TYR A 111 -10.09 14.65 14.74
C TYR A 111 -8.84 13.78 14.56
N ARG A 112 -8.56 12.93 15.53
CA ARG A 112 -7.42 12.02 15.53
C ARG A 112 -7.89 10.62 15.85
N GLN A 113 -7.41 9.63 15.09
CA GLN A 113 -7.74 8.21 15.32
C GLN A 113 -6.54 7.34 15.01
N ASP A 114 -6.34 6.30 15.82
CA ASP A 114 -5.25 5.36 15.63
C ASP A 114 -5.52 4.46 14.42
N ARG A 115 -4.49 4.26 13.60
CA ARG A 115 -4.48 3.45 12.38
C ARG A 115 -3.18 2.63 12.32
N HIS A 116 -3.19 1.53 11.55
CA HIS A 116 -1.95 0.84 11.23
C HIS A 116 -1.17 1.58 10.13
N CYS A 117 0.15 1.63 10.31
CA CYS A 117 1.15 2.11 9.38
C CYS A 117 1.96 0.93 8.82
N TYR A 118 3.16 1.24 8.29
CA TYR A 118 4.15 0.26 7.85
C TYR A 118 4.49 -0.72 8.98
N ASN A 119 4.55 -2.02 8.61
CA ASN A 119 4.82 -3.12 9.52
C ASN A 119 3.90 -3.15 10.76
N GLN A 120 2.61 -2.85 10.54
CA GLN A 120 1.55 -2.83 11.57
C GLN A 120 1.85 -1.90 12.78
N SER A 121 2.84 -1.02 12.69
CA SER A 121 3.01 0.04 13.68
C SER A 121 1.79 0.96 13.69
N THR A 122 1.50 1.62 14.80
CA THR A 122 0.33 2.49 14.91
C THR A 122 0.72 3.95 14.81
N PHE A 123 -0.12 4.76 14.18
CA PHE A 123 0.01 6.21 14.10
C PHE A 123 -1.35 6.88 14.27
N ARG A 124 -1.36 8.17 14.57
CA ARG A 124 -2.58 8.98 14.65
C ARG A 124 -2.82 9.73 13.36
N ILE A 125 -3.88 9.34 12.64
CA ILE A 125 -4.30 10.04 11.43
C ILE A 125 -4.91 11.41 11.79
N TYR A 126 -4.53 12.47 11.06
CA TYR A 126 -5.12 13.80 11.18
C TYR A 126 -6.24 13.99 10.17
N LYS A 127 -7.42 14.38 10.65
CA LYS A 127 -8.55 14.82 9.81
C LYS A 127 -9.18 16.07 10.40
N PHE A 128 -9.87 16.85 9.60
CA PHE A 128 -10.79 17.83 10.16
C PHE A 128 -11.98 17.14 10.81
N ARG A 129 -12.43 17.69 11.93
CA ARG A 129 -13.62 17.20 12.59
C ARG A 129 -14.86 17.48 11.73
N SER A 130 -15.52 16.44 11.29
CA SER A 130 -16.76 16.49 10.49
C SER A 130 -18.00 16.08 11.28
N MET A 131 -17.84 15.67 12.54
CA MET A 131 -18.92 15.24 13.43
C MET A 131 -18.96 16.09 14.70
N TYR A 132 -20.11 16.12 15.38
CA TYR A 132 -20.26 16.76 16.69
C TYR A 132 -19.36 16.06 17.72
N ASP A 133 -18.75 16.86 18.62
CA ASP A 133 -17.90 16.38 19.69
C ASP A 133 -18.72 15.67 20.78
N GLY A 134 -18.12 14.67 21.45
CA GLY A 134 -18.76 13.95 22.55
C GLY A 134 -19.68 12.79 22.14
N GLN A 135 -19.75 12.44 20.86
CA GLN A 135 -20.52 11.30 20.37
C GLN A 135 -19.63 10.07 20.03
N ASP A 136 -18.39 10.07 20.49
CA ASP A 136 -17.52 8.90 20.37
C ASP A 136 -18.10 7.77 21.24
N SER A 137 -18.87 6.89 20.63
CA SER A 137 -19.30 5.65 21.27
C SER A 137 -18.07 4.78 21.54
N ALA A 138 -18.02 4.12 22.70
CA ALA A 138 -16.97 3.15 23.04
C ALA A 138 -16.82 2.02 22.01
N VAL A 139 -17.83 1.88 21.12
CA VAL A 139 -17.84 0.92 20.01
C VAL A 139 -17.69 1.66 18.69
N PHE A 140 -16.66 1.30 17.93
CA PHE A 140 -16.46 1.82 16.58
C PHE A 140 -17.69 1.57 15.70
N ARG A 141 -18.34 2.65 15.23
CA ARG A 141 -19.43 2.61 14.25
C ARG A 141 -19.01 3.41 13.02
N GLN A 142 -18.92 2.73 11.88
CA GLN A 142 -18.64 3.39 10.60
C GLN A 142 -19.75 4.41 10.31
N ALA A 143 -19.37 5.60 9.84
CA ALA A 143 -20.35 6.61 9.42
C ALA A 143 -21.07 6.13 8.17
N THR A 144 -22.39 6.29 8.18
CA THR A 144 -23.27 6.01 7.04
C THR A 144 -23.63 7.29 6.32
N LYS A 145 -24.24 7.15 5.13
CA LYS A 145 -24.82 8.28 4.42
C LYS A 145 -25.97 8.84 5.30
N ASP A 146 -26.02 10.16 5.44
CA ASP A 146 -27.01 10.87 6.27
C ASP A 146 -26.92 10.57 7.80
N ASP A 147 -25.72 10.27 8.29
CA ASP A 147 -25.49 10.04 9.72
C ASP A 147 -25.74 11.33 10.52
N PRO A 148 -26.66 11.32 11.51
CA PRO A 148 -27.04 12.52 12.29
C PRO A 148 -25.91 13.13 13.11
N ARG A 149 -24.80 12.40 13.29
CA ARG A 149 -23.60 12.90 13.97
C ARG A 149 -22.81 13.89 13.13
N ILE A 150 -23.04 13.95 11.80
CA ILE A 150 -22.30 14.79 10.88
C ILE A 150 -22.80 16.24 10.96
N THR A 151 -21.89 17.20 11.13
CA THR A 151 -22.25 18.62 11.09
C THR A 151 -22.53 19.08 9.65
N PRO A 152 -23.33 20.14 9.41
CA PRO A 152 -23.56 20.66 8.04
C PRO A 152 -22.25 21.01 7.31
N VAL A 153 -21.30 21.66 8.00
CA VAL A 153 -19.95 21.94 7.47
C VAL A 153 -19.19 20.61 7.22
N GLY A 154 -19.32 19.66 8.14
CA GLY A 154 -18.73 18.33 7.99
C GLY A 154 -19.25 17.58 6.78
N ALA A 155 -20.53 17.66 6.48
CA ALA A 155 -21.13 17.03 5.30
C ALA A 155 -20.52 17.61 4.00
N TYR A 156 -20.37 18.93 3.91
CA TYR A 156 -19.71 19.57 2.78
C TYR A 156 -18.25 19.13 2.64
N MET A 157 -17.48 19.16 3.75
CA MET A 157 -16.07 18.75 3.75
C MET A 157 -15.88 17.29 3.34
N ARG A 158 -16.75 16.38 3.80
CA ARG A 158 -16.72 14.95 3.42
C ARG A 158 -17.01 14.76 1.94
N LYS A 159 -18.03 15.45 1.41
CA LYS A 159 -18.36 15.41 -0.03
C LYS A 159 -17.22 15.90 -0.92
N THR A 160 -16.44 16.87 -0.45
CA THR A 160 -15.30 17.47 -1.17
C THR A 160 -13.96 16.88 -0.77
N ASN A 161 -13.93 15.94 0.17
CA ASN A 161 -12.71 15.36 0.77
C ASN A 161 -11.76 16.37 1.46
N ILE A 162 -12.23 17.58 1.75
CA ILE A 162 -11.47 18.60 2.48
C ILE A 162 -11.13 18.11 3.89
N ASP A 163 -12.00 17.31 4.51
CA ASP A 163 -11.76 16.72 5.83
C ASP A 163 -10.51 15.83 5.88
N GLU A 164 -10.05 15.30 4.77
CA GLU A 164 -8.87 14.44 4.70
C GLU A 164 -7.56 15.20 4.37
N LEU A 165 -7.62 16.48 3.99
CA LEU A 165 -6.42 17.27 3.66
C LEU A 165 -5.38 17.35 4.79
N PRO A 166 -5.74 17.38 6.09
CA PRO A 166 -4.76 17.37 7.18
C PRO A 166 -3.86 16.12 7.20
N GLN A 167 -4.21 15.03 6.48
CA GLN A 167 -3.34 13.87 6.34
C GLN A 167 -2.02 14.19 5.62
N LEU A 168 -1.94 15.30 4.87
CA LEU A 168 -0.67 15.82 4.34
C LEU A 168 0.37 16.05 5.44
N ILE A 169 -0.06 16.37 6.67
CA ILE A 169 0.80 16.47 7.84
C ILE A 169 1.37 15.09 8.19
N ASN A 170 0.55 14.03 8.16
CA ASN A 170 1.04 12.66 8.40
C ASN A 170 2.05 12.22 7.33
N VAL A 171 1.88 12.68 6.07
CA VAL A 171 2.87 12.43 5.02
C VAL A 171 4.19 13.10 5.35
N LEU A 172 4.20 14.37 5.80
CA LEU A 172 5.42 15.07 6.20
C LEU A 172 6.08 14.44 7.43
N LEU A 173 5.30 14.00 8.40
CA LEU A 173 5.80 13.28 9.59
C LEU A 173 6.39 11.91 9.23
N GLY A 174 6.00 11.33 8.08
CA GLY A 174 6.50 10.05 7.62
C GLY A 174 5.64 8.85 8.00
N ASP A 175 4.48 9.08 8.62
CA ASP A 175 3.51 8.03 8.96
C ASP A 175 2.78 7.53 7.71
N MET A 176 2.58 8.42 6.72
CA MET A 176 1.86 8.16 5.48
C MET A 176 2.70 8.51 4.25
N SER A 177 2.21 8.09 3.10
CA SER A 177 2.64 8.46 1.76
C SER A 177 1.49 9.19 1.04
N LEU A 178 1.78 9.91 -0.03
CA LEU A 178 0.73 10.43 -0.92
C LEU A 178 -0.06 9.27 -1.54
N VAL A 179 0.66 8.23 -2.01
CA VAL A 179 0.08 7.06 -2.68
C VAL A 179 0.39 5.79 -1.90
N GLY A 180 -0.64 4.99 -1.61
CA GLY A 180 -0.54 3.71 -0.91
C GLY A 180 -1.91 3.15 -0.53
N PRO A 181 -1.98 1.97 0.09
CA PRO A 181 -3.21 1.42 0.63
C PRO A 181 -3.87 2.37 1.63
N ARG A 182 -5.20 2.50 1.56
CA ARG A 182 -5.94 3.37 2.50
C ARG A 182 -5.87 2.82 3.93
N PRO A 183 -5.49 3.63 4.95
CA PRO A 183 -5.42 3.16 6.33
C PRO A 183 -6.82 2.95 6.91
N HIS A 184 -7.08 1.77 7.45
CA HIS A 184 -8.35 1.45 8.09
C HIS A 184 -8.30 1.69 9.61
N PRO A 185 -9.46 1.89 10.29
CA PRO A 185 -9.55 1.84 11.74
C PRO A 185 -9.04 0.49 12.28
N LEU A 186 -8.34 0.50 13.43
CA LEU A 186 -7.81 -0.71 14.05
C LEU A 186 -8.90 -1.78 14.27
N ALA A 187 -10.11 -1.36 14.63
CA ALA A 187 -11.23 -2.28 14.81
C ALA A 187 -11.62 -3.00 13.50
N LEU A 188 -11.50 -2.29 12.36
CA LEU A 188 -11.79 -2.85 11.05
C LEU A 188 -10.68 -3.81 10.60
N ASP A 189 -9.42 -3.44 10.79
CA ASP A 189 -8.27 -4.29 10.50
C ASP A 189 -8.37 -5.62 11.28
N ARG A 190 -8.58 -5.56 12.59
CA ARG A 190 -8.76 -6.76 13.44
C ARG A 190 -9.89 -7.67 12.97
N ARG A 191 -10.99 -7.08 12.47
CA ARG A 191 -12.15 -7.84 11.97
C ARG A 191 -11.83 -8.64 10.72
N PHE A 192 -11.04 -8.08 9.79
CA PHE A 192 -10.80 -8.69 8.48
C PHE A 192 -9.46 -9.42 8.35
N GLU A 193 -8.49 -9.14 9.20
CA GLU A 193 -7.18 -9.79 9.18
C GLU A 193 -7.27 -11.32 9.32
N SER A 194 -8.19 -11.82 10.16
CA SER A 194 -8.43 -13.26 10.33
C SER A 194 -9.28 -13.91 9.24
N ARG A 195 -9.98 -13.10 8.41
CA ARG A 195 -10.95 -13.58 7.42
C ARG A 195 -10.43 -13.54 5.99
N ILE A 196 -9.55 -12.59 5.69
CA ILE A 196 -9.01 -12.38 4.34
C ILE A 196 -7.55 -12.78 4.33
N SER A 197 -7.23 -13.78 3.51
CA SER A 197 -5.85 -14.20 3.30
C SER A 197 -4.97 -13.04 2.82
N LEU A 198 -3.75 -12.96 3.35
CA LEU A 198 -2.78 -11.93 3.03
C LEU A 198 -3.21 -10.48 3.36
N TYR A 199 -4.29 -10.29 4.16
CA TYR A 199 -4.75 -8.95 4.57
C TYR A 199 -3.62 -8.10 5.16
N ALA A 200 -2.84 -8.67 6.09
CA ALA A 200 -1.75 -7.98 6.77
C ALA A 200 -0.64 -7.49 5.82
N ARG A 201 -0.49 -8.13 4.64
CA ARG A 201 0.53 -7.78 3.65
C ARG A 201 0.35 -6.36 3.10
N ARG A 202 -0.86 -5.80 3.15
CA ARG A 202 -1.12 -4.40 2.77
C ARG A 202 -0.36 -3.38 3.64
N HIS A 203 0.10 -3.79 4.83
CA HIS A 203 0.90 -2.98 5.73
C HIS A 203 2.43 -3.06 5.44
N ASN A 204 2.85 -3.78 4.39
CA ASN A 204 4.26 -3.84 3.97
C ASN A 204 4.72 -2.56 3.23
N VAL A 205 3.84 -1.59 3.05
CA VAL A 205 4.13 -0.24 2.57
C VAL A 205 3.42 0.78 3.46
N LYS A 206 3.85 2.05 3.41
CA LYS A 206 3.15 3.13 4.13
C LYS A 206 1.75 3.32 3.55
N PRO A 207 0.73 3.57 4.40
CA PRO A 207 -0.60 3.89 3.93
C PRO A 207 -0.61 5.21 3.15
N GLY A 208 -1.51 5.31 2.16
CA GLY A 208 -1.63 6.48 1.29
C GLY A 208 -2.86 7.34 1.58
N ILE A 209 -2.79 8.63 1.20
CA ILE A 209 -3.96 9.51 1.11
C ILE A 209 -4.85 9.00 -0.03
N THR A 210 -4.24 8.68 -1.17
CA THR A 210 -4.87 7.99 -2.29
C THR A 210 -4.19 6.66 -2.59
N GLY A 211 -4.81 5.79 -3.39
CA GLY A 211 -4.26 4.49 -3.72
C GLY A 211 -5.00 3.81 -4.87
N TRP A 212 -4.42 2.71 -5.34
CA TRP A 212 -4.93 1.98 -6.50
C TRP A 212 -6.38 1.52 -6.34
N ALA A 213 -6.74 0.99 -5.17
CA ALA A 213 -8.12 0.63 -4.86
C ALA A 213 -9.08 1.83 -4.94
N GLN A 214 -8.67 2.99 -4.40
CA GLN A 214 -9.50 4.19 -4.37
C GLN A 214 -9.79 4.74 -5.77
N VAL A 215 -8.78 4.84 -6.64
CA VAL A 215 -8.95 5.37 -8.00
C VAL A 215 -9.71 4.40 -8.92
N ASN A 216 -9.84 3.13 -8.53
CA ASN A 216 -10.67 2.13 -9.20
C ASN A 216 -12.09 2.02 -8.62
N GLY A 217 -12.53 2.97 -7.78
CA GLY A 217 -13.90 3.04 -7.27
C GLY A 217 -14.15 2.26 -5.96
N LEU A 218 -13.11 1.68 -5.34
CA LEU A 218 -13.22 0.91 -4.10
C LEU A 218 -12.95 1.79 -2.85
N ARG A 219 -13.43 3.04 -2.86
CA ARG A 219 -13.23 4.01 -1.77
C ARG A 219 -14.27 3.92 -0.68
N GLY A 220 -15.51 3.59 -1.01
CA GLY A 220 -16.70 3.66 -0.14
C GLY A 220 -16.68 2.74 1.07
N GLU A 221 -17.87 2.52 1.62
CA GLU A 221 -18.08 1.64 2.77
C GLU A 221 -17.61 0.21 2.47
N THR A 222 -17.01 -0.42 3.48
CA THR A 222 -16.59 -1.83 3.47
C THR A 222 -17.43 -2.63 4.46
N ASP A 223 -18.74 -2.57 4.24
CA ASP A 223 -19.76 -3.24 5.03
C ASP A 223 -19.76 -4.76 4.83
N THR A 224 -19.38 -5.24 3.63
CA THR A 224 -19.32 -6.65 3.27
C THR A 224 -17.89 -7.16 3.12
N GLU A 225 -17.70 -8.47 3.32
CA GLU A 225 -16.41 -9.13 3.14
C GLU A 225 -15.92 -9.06 1.69
N ASP A 226 -16.83 -9.17 0.72
CA ASP A 226 -16.49 -9.14 -0.71
C ASP A 226 -15.94 -7.78 -1.12
N LYS A 227 -16.53 -6.67 -0.65
CA LYS A 227 -16.01 -5.32 -0.89
C LYS A 227 -14.62 -5.12 -0.28
N MET A 228 -14.41 -5.66 0.93
CA MET A 228 -13.11 -5.60 1.57
C MET A 228 -12.09 -6.47 0.83
N ARG A 229 -12.46 -7.67 0.39
CA ARG A 229 -11.61 -8.57 -0.39
C ARG A 229 -11.18 -7.92 -1.70
N ALA A 230 -12.11 -7.35 -2.47
CA ALA A 230 -11.79 -6.64 -3.69
C ALA A 230 -10.82 -5.45 -3.46
N ARG A 231 -10.99 -4.71 -2.33
CA ARG A 231 -10.06 -3.64 -1.95
C ARG A 231 -8.67 -4.18 -1.65
N VAL A 232 -8.58 -5.25 -0.86
CA VAL A 232 -7.30 -5.89 -0.50
C VAL A 232 -6.60 -6.41 -1.76
N GLU A 233 -7.30 -7.02 -2.70
CA GLU A 233 -6.73 -7.48 -3.97
C GLU A 233 -6.10 -6.33 -4.76
N HIS A 234 -6.74 -5.16 -4.82
CA HIS A 234 -6.18 -3.98 -5.46
C HIS A 234 -4.99 -3.41 -4.69
N ASP A 235 -5.05 -3.42 -3.34
CA ASP A 235 -3.92 -3.01 -2.51
C ASP A 235 -2.71 -3.93 -2.72
N LEU A 236 -2.93 -5.26 -2.80
CA LEU A 236 -1.87 -6.23 -3.09
C LEU A 236 -1.32 -6.08 -4.50
N HIS A 237 -2.19 -5.85 -5.50
CA HIS A 237 -1.76 -5.54 -6.86
C HIS A 237 -0.82 -4.33 -6.89
N TYR A 238 -1.14 -3.28 -6.14
CA TYR A 238 -0.27 -2.10 -6.03
C TYR A 238 1.11 -2.46 -5.42
N LEU A 239 1.15 -3.28 -4.38
CA LEU A 239 2.40 -3.71 -3.76
C LEU A 239 3.27 -4.53 -4.72
N ASP A 240 2.64 -5.44 -5.48
CA ASP A 240 3.33 -6.37 -6.37
C ASP A 240 3.84 -5.70 -7.66
N HIS A 241 3.17 -4.64 -8.11
CA HIS A 241 3.47 -3.93 -9.35
C HIS A 241 3.91 -2.47 -9.13
N TRP A 242 4.32 -2.15 -7.91
CA TRP A 242 4.73 -0.80 -7.59
C TRP A 242 5.80 -0.28 -8.57
N SER A 243 5.59 0.92 -9.04
CA SER A 243 6.56 1.71 -9.78
C SER A 243 6.26 3.19 -9.58
N LEU A 244 7.26 4.04 -9.76
CA LEU A 244 7.05 5.49 -9.71
C LEU A 244 6.01 5.97 -10.72
N LEU A 245 5.99 5.36 -11.91
CA LEU A 245 4.99 5.67 -12.94
C LEU A 245 3.58 5.31 -12.49
N LEU A 246 3.40 4.21 -11.75
CA LEU A 246 2.12 3.83 -11.17
C LEU A 246 1.66 4.84 -10.12
N ASP A 247 2.57 5.33 -9.26
CA ASP A 247 2.26 6.40 -8.30
C ASP A 247 1.80 7.67 -9.01
N LEU A 248 2.53 8.13 -10.03
CA LEU A 248 2.14 9.30 -10.82
C LEU A 248 0.79 9.11 -11.51
N ARG A 249 0.54 7.92 -12.09
CA ARG A 249 -0.76 7.58 -12.67
C ARG A 249 -1.89 7.66 -11.64
N ILE A 250 -1.69 7.12 -10.43
CA ILE A 250 -2.68 7.17 -9.35
C ILE A 250 -2.95 8.63 -8.94
N LEU A 251 -1.92 9.48 -8.82
CA LEU A 251 -2.09 10.89 -8.50
C LEU A 251 -2.93 11.61 -9.56
N VAL A 252 -2.62 11.40 -10.85
CA VAL A 252 -3.40 11.97 -11.97
C VAL A 252 -4.85 11.46 -11.93
N MET A 253 -5.05 10.14 -11.76
CA MET A 253 -6.39 9.56 -11.66
C MET A 253 -7.17 10.08 -10.44
N THR A 254 -6.51 10.40 -9.33
CA THR A 254 -7.16 10.96 -8.14
C THR A 254 -7.79 12.32 -8.44
N VAL A 255 -7.18 13.13 -9.31
CA VAL A 255 -7.68 14.47 -9.67
C VAL A 255 -8.74 14.40 -10.77
N PHE A 256 -8.54 13.55 -11.78
CA PHE A 256 -9.33 13.58 -13.01
C PHE A 256 -10.34 12.44 -13.17
N SER A 257 -10.26 11.37 -12.36
CA SER A 257 -11.17 10.23 -12.51
C SER A 257 -12.46 10.43 -11.72
N SER A 258 -13.59 10.37 -12.41
CA SER A 258 -14.91 10.36 -11.76
C SER A 258 -15.10 9.18 -10.77
N LYS A 259 -14.44 8.04 -11.03
CA LYS A 259 -14.46 6.86 -10.16
C LYS A 259 -13.80 7.11 -8.80
N ALA A 260 -12.79 7.98 -8.73
CA ALA A 260 -12.14 8.35 -7.47
C ALA A 260 -13.11 9.04 -6.49
N PHE A 261 -14.17 9.66 -6.99
CA PHE A 261 -15.17 10.41 -6.22
C PHE A 261 -16.53 9.70 -6.12
N SER A 262 -16.78 8.65 -6.92
CA SER A 262 -18.10 8.04 -7.07
C SER A 262 -18.68 7.41 -5.79
N ASN A 263 -17.86 7.08 -4.81
CA ASN A 263 -18.26 6.46 -3.55
C ASN A 263 -17.70 7.21 -2.32
N ALA A 264 -17.40 8.50 -2.45
CA ALA A 264 -17.07 9.34 -1.30
C ALA A 264 -18.37 9.62 -0.52
N CYS A 265 -18.43 9.13 0.73
CA CYS A 265 -19.55 9.38 1.67
C CYS A 265 -19.27 10.58 2.53
#